data_4ace79fcfcd738fcf8980f903705e3ba
#
_entry.id   4ace79fcfcd738fcf8980f903705e3ba
#
_cell.length_a   1.000
_cell.length_b   1.000
_cell.length_c   1.000
_cell.angle_alpha   90.00
_cell.angle_beta   90.00
_cell.angle_gamma   90.00
#
_symmetry.space_group_name_H-M   'P 1'
#
loop_
_entity.id
_entity.type
_entity.pdbx_description
1 polymer ?
#
loop_
_entity_poly.entity_id
_entity_poly.type
_entity_poly.pdbx_seq_one_letter_code
_entity_poly.pdbx_strand_id
1 'polypeptide(L)'
;MREVKDYGPDTVYFVSYSKLPEDISATYVHKVVGVGFLINTKTGIIEDVMVTLISDLCKDFLAYLMIGHNIERDGIDELIEKVDKRFFGSSQKAIIVGIKGAYAKYIQWKQANRG
;
A
#
# COMPACT_ATOMS: atom_id res chain seq x y z
N MET A 1 -11.12 -14.05 -10.94
CA MET A 1 -11.81 -13.58 -9.71
C MET A 1 -10.97 -13.94 -8.50
N ARG A 2 -10.83 -13.01 -7.60
CA ARG A 2 -10.05 -13.22 -6.38
C ARG A 2 -10.84 -14.09 -5.40
N GLU A 3 -10.17 -15.03 -4.76
CA GLU A 3 -10.81 -15.82 -3.72
C GLU A 3 -11.16 -14.95 -2.51
N VAL A 4 -12.30 -15.26 -1.89
CA VAL A 4 -12.68 -14.60 -0.64
C VAL A 4 -11.81 -15.16 0.48
N LYS A 5 -11.09 -14.29 1.14
CA LYS A 5 -10.26 -14.67 2.29
C LYS A 5 -11.00 -14.32 3.57
N ASP A 6 -10.75 -15.11 4.60
CA ASP A 6 -11.32 -14.87 5.93
C ASP A 6 -10.34 -14.02 6.74
N TYR A 7 -10.61 -12.74 6.80
CA TYR A 7 -9.83 -11.81 7.62
C TYR A 7 -10.47 -11.68 9.00
N GLY A 8 -9.65 -11.55 10.02
CA GLY A 8 -10.14 -11.38 11.37
C GLY A 8 -10.84 -10.04 11.59
N PRO A 9 -11.53 -9.88 12.75
CA PRO A 9 -12.29 -8.65 13.03
C PRO A 9 -11.42 -7.42 13.27
N ASP A 10 -10.12 -7.62 13.51
CA ASP A 10 -9.19 -6.51 13.75
C ASP A 10 -8.51 -6.03 12.49
N THR A 11 -8.81 -6.60 11.33
CA THR A 11 -8.23 -6.21 10.05
C THR A 11 -9.02 -5.05 9.47
N VAL A 12 -8.34 -3.95 9.19
CA VAL A 12 -8.95 -2.73 8.64
C VAL A 12 -8.23 -2.35 7.35
N TYR A 13 -9.00 -1.82 6.40
CA TYR A 13 -8.49 -1.44 5.09
C TYR A 13 -8.20 0.06 5.04
N PHE A 14 -6.96 0.40 4.72
CA PHE A 14 -6.51 1.78 4.59
C PHE A 14 -6.02 2.00 3.17
N VAL A 15 -6.62 2.95 2.47
CA VAL A 15 -6.32 3.16 1.05
C VAL A 15 -6.12 4.65 0.77
N SER A 16 -5.21 4.93 -0.16
CA SER A 16 -4.94 6.28 -0.63
C SER A 16 -4.66 6.23 -2.12
N TYR A 17 -4.94 7.33 -2.81
CA TYR A 17 -4.69 7.46 -4.25
C TYR A 17 -3.77 8.64 -4.50
N SER A 18 -2.84 8.47 -5.44
CA SER A 18 -1.92 9.54 -5.85
C SER A 18 -1.88 9.65 -7.36
N LYS A 19 -1.59 10.85 -7.85
CA LYS A 19 -1.53 11.10 -9.28
C LYS A 19 -0.21 10.62 -9.85
N LEU A 20 -0.29 10.05 -11.06
CA LEU A 20 0.90 9.74 -11.85
C LEU A 20 1.44 11.02 -12.49
N PRO A 21 2.74 11.10 -12.77
CA PRO A 21 3.30 12.19 -13.55
C PRO A 21 2.62 12.29 -14.92
N GLU A 22 2.43 13.50 -15.43
CA GLU A 22 1.71 13.74 -16.67
C GLU A 22 2.37 13.15 -17.91
N ASP A 23 3.69 12.97 -17.87
CA ASP A 23 4.44 12.41 -18.99
C ASP A 23 4.31 10.89 -19.10
N ILE A 24 3.63 10.23 -18.15
CA ILE A 24 3.34 8.81 -18.22
C ILE A 24 1.92 8.65 -18.76
N SER A 25 1.77 8.72 -20.06
CA SER A 25 0.42 8.80 -20.61
C SER A 25 -0.09 7.50 -21.22
N ALA A 26 0.77 6.76 -21.90
CA ALA A 26 0.30 5.68 -22.76
C ALA A 26 0.07 4.35 -22.03
N THR A 27 0.70 4.15 -20.89
CA THR A 27 0.72 2.86 -20.21
C THR A 27 -0.43 2.68 -19.22
N TYR A 28 -1.06 3.78 -18.80
CA TYR A 28 -2.08 3.74 -17.75
C TYR A 28 -3.38 4.31 -18.27
N VAL A 29 -4.46 3.57 -18.05
CA VAL A 29 -5.83 4.02 -18.37
C VAL A 29 -6.24 5.15 -17.41
N HIS A 30 -5.82 5.04 -16.17
CA HIS A 30 -6.11 6.05 -15.14
C HIS A 30 -4.82 6.76 -14.75
N LYS A 31 -4.92 8.06 -14.53
CA LYS A 31 -3.77 8.89 -14.16
C LYS A 31 -3.50 8.89 -12.65
N VAL A 32 -4.04 7.92 -11.94
CA VAL A 32 -3.86 7.78 -10.50
C VAL A 32 -3.45 6.35 -10.16
N VAL A 33 -2.67 6.23 -9.09
CA VAL A 33 -2.34 4.93 -8.51
C VAL A 33 -2.93 4.87 -7.12
N GLY A 34 -3.66 3.79 -6.85
CA GLY A 34 -4.17 3.52 -5.51
C GLY A 34 -3.26 2.54 -4.79
N VAL A 35 -2.98 2.80 -3.53
CA VAL A 35 -2.26 1.89 -2.64
C VAL A 35 -3.13 1.66 -1.42
N GLY A 36 -3.40 0.40 -1.12
CA GLY A 36 -4.20 0.04 0.03
C GLY A 36 -3.57 -1.08 0.83
N PHE A 37 -3.72 -1.01 2.14
CA PHE A 37 -3.22 -2.02 3.08
C PHE A 37 -4.37 -2.59 3.88
N LEU A 38 -4.41 -3.91 4.00
CA LEU A 38 -5.17 -4.58 5.04
C LEU A 38 -4.21 -4.76 6.21
N ILE A 39 -4.47 -4.07 7.30
CA ILE A 39 -3.59 -4.09 8.48
C ILE A 39 -4.34 -4.71 9.65
N ASN A 40 -3.71 -5.68 10.30
CA ASN A 40 -4.20 -6.18 11.57
C ASN A 40 -3.89 -5.13 12.63
N THR A 41 -4.92 -4.45 13.13
CA THR A 41 -4.74 -3.32 14.03
C THR A 41 -4.28 -3.71 15.43
N LYS A 42 -4.36 -4.99 15.78
CA LYS A 42 -3.84 -5.51 17.06
C LYS A 42 -2.32 -5.70 17.01
N THR A 43 -1.81 -6.15 15.86
CA THR A 43 -0.39 -6.48 15.72
C THR A 43 0.39 -5.44 14.94
N GLY A 44 -0.27 -4.67 14.07
CA GLY A 44 0.38 -3.74 13.14
C GLY A 44 0.91 -4.41 11.88
N ILE A 45 0.62 -5.68 11.67
CA ILE A 45 1.14 -6.42 10.51
C ILE A 45 0.26 -6.18 9.30
N ILE A 46 0.89 -5.88 8.16
CA ILE A 46 0.22 -5.77 6.87
C ILE A 46 -0.10 -7.17 6.39
N GLU A 47 -1.39 -7.49 6.26
CA GLU A 47 -1.87 -8.80 5.85
C GLU A 47 -2.05 -8.93 4.36
N ASP A 48 -2.38 -7.83 3.69
CA ASP A 48 -2.53 -7.83 2.24
C ASP A 48 -2.32 -6.41 1.71
N VAL A 49 -2.05 -6.31 0.41
CA VAL A 49 -1.73 -5.04 -0.24
C VAL A 49 -2.48 -4.97 -1.56
N MET A 50 -3.07 -3.81 -1.83
CA MET A 50 -3.66 -3.49 -3.12
C MET A 50 -2.85 -2.39 -3.78
N VAL A 51 -2.49 -2.59 -5.04
CA VAL A 51 -1.89 -1.52 -5.86
C VAL A 51 -2.56 -1.58 -7.22
N THR A 52 -3.06 -0.43 -7.69
CA THR A 52 -3.75 -0.38 -8.99
C THR A 52 -2.74 -0.21 -10.11
N LEU A 53 -2.20 -1.32 -10.58
CA LEU A 53 -1.26 -1.37 -11.70
C LEU A 53 -1.79 -2.35 -12.75
N ILE A 54 -1.34 -2.18 -14.00
CA ILE A 54 -1.77 -3.04 -15.10
C ILE A 54 -1.11 -4.42 -14.99
N SER A 55 0.17 -4.46 -14.68
CA SER A 55 0.93 -5.70 -14.65
C SER A 55 0.71 -6.48 -13.36
N ASP A 56 0.29 -7.73 -13.49
CA ASP A 56 0.16 -8.64 -12.35
C ASP A 56 1.51 -8.89 -11.69
N LEU A 57 2.58 -8.98 -12.47
CA LEU A 57 3.92 -9.16 -11.93
C LEU A 57 4.31 -8.00 -11.02
N CYS A 58 4.04 -6.77 -11.43
CA CYS A 58 4.32 -5.60 -10.61
C CYS A 58 3.52 -5.63 -9.31
N LYS A 59 2.23 -5.97 -9.39
CA LYS A 59 1.37 -6.08 -8.21
C LYS A 59 1.87 -7.16 -7.26
N ASP A 60 2.23 -8.32 -7.79
CA ASP A 60 2.71 -9.43 -6.98
C ASP A 60 4.03 -9.11 -6.30
N PHE A 61 4.94 -8.47 -7.02
CA PHE A 61 6.23 -8.11 -6.46
C PHE A 61 6.10 -7.07 -5.35
N LEU A 62 5.26 -6.05 -5.56
CA LEU A 62 5.00 -5.05 -4.53
C LEU A 62 4.36 -5.67 -3.29
N ALA A 63 3.42 -6.59 -3.49
CA ALA A 63 2.83 -7.33 -2.37
C ALA A 63 3.89 -8.13 -1.62
N TYR A 64 4.78 -8.79 -2.35
CA TYR A 64 5.89 -9.53 -1.76
C TYR A 64 6.77 -8.64 -0.89
N LEU A 65 7.03 -7.40 -1.32
CA LEU A 65 7.86 -6.47 -0.56
C LEU A 65 7.19 -6.00 0.73
N MET A 66 5.87 -5.93 0.76
CA MET A 66 5.14 -5.21 1.80
C MET A 66 4.34 -6.10 2.75
N ILE A 67 3.83 -7.24 2.29
CA ILE A 67 3.07 -8.15 3.15
C ILE A 67 3.98 -8.69 4.25
N GLY A 68 3.47 -8.69 5.47
CA GLY A 68 4.21 -9.18 6.65
C GLY A 68 4.98 -8.10 7.39
N HIS A 69 5.12 -6.91 6.80
CA HIS A 69 5.78 -5.80 7.47
C HIS A 69 4.94 -5.32 8.66
N ASN A 70 5.58 -5.10 9.79
CA ASN A 70 4.91 -4.58 10.98
C ASN A 70 5.04 -3.07 10.99
N ILE A 71 3.96 -2.41 10.59
CA ILE A 71 3.96 -0.96 10.44
C ILE A 71 3.91 -0.24 11.80
N GLU A 72 3.41 -0.92 12.83
CA GLU A 72 3.36 -0.36 14.18
C GLU A 72 4.73 -0.36 14.84
N ARG A 73 5.44 -1.49 14.74
CA ARG A 73 6.76 -1.63 15.36
C ARG A 73 7.85 -0.89 14.59
N ASP A 74 7.84 -1.03 13.26
CA ASP A 74 8.96 -0.60 12.42
C ASP A 74 8.68 0.68 11.62
N GLY A 75 7.45 1.18 11.66
CA GLY A 75 7.07 2.38 10.92
C GLY A 75 7.02 2.15 9.43
N ILE A 76 7.10 3.24 8.65
CA ILE A 76 6.92 3.15 7.21
C ILE A 76 8.20 3.40 6.40
N ASP A 77 9.24 3.97 7.03
CA ASP A 77 10.47 4.33 6.31
C ASP A 77 11.14 3.12 5.69
N GLU A 78 11.20 2.02 6.41
CA GLU A 78 11.75 0.77 5.91
C GLU A 78 10.96 0.22 4.73
N LEU A 79 9.64 0.36 4.79
CA LEU A 79 8.74 -0.05 3.71
C LEU A 79 8.98 0.76 2.44
N ILE A 80 9.07 2.08 2.61
CA ILE A 80 9.36 3.00 1.51
C ILE A 80 10.72 2.68 0.89
N GLU A 81 11.72 2.41 1.72
CA GLU A 81 13.05 2.08 1.26
C GLU A 81 13.06 0.81 0.41
N LYS A 82 12.30 -0.20 0.79
CA LYS A 82 12.17 -1.43 -0.01
C LYS A 82 11.66 -1.12 -1.42
N VAL A 83 10.64 -0.29 -1.53
CA VAL A 83 10.09 0.10 -2.83
C VAL A 83 11.09 0.94 -3.61
N ASP A 84 11.70 1.90 -2.94
CA ASP A 84 12.65 2.81 -3.57
C ASP A 84 13.85 2.08 -4.16
N LYS A 85 14.33 1.06 -3.47
CA LYS A 85 15.54 0.32 -3.89
C LYS A 85 15.26 -0.89 -4.77
N ARG A 86 14.06 -1.42 -4.78
CA ARG A 86 13.77 -2.68 -5.44
C ARG A 86 12.68 -2.61 -6.52
N PHE A 87 11.95 -1.53 -6.62
CA PHE A 87 10.94 -1.37 -7.65
C PHE A 87 11.27 -0.16 -8.51
N PHE A 88 11.79 -0.40 -9.71
CA PHE A 88 12.18 0.65 -10.63
C PHE A 88 11.20 0.70 -11.79
N GLY A 89 10.30 1.66 -11.77
CA GLY A 89 9.33 1.87 -12.80
C GLY A 89 8.82 3.30 -12.73
N SER A 90 8.11 3.71 -13.77
CA SER A 90 7.63 5.09 -13.87
C SER A 90 6.58 5.45 -12.80
N SER A 91 5.97 4.44 -12.17
CA SER A 91 4.97 4.67 -11.10
C SER A 91 5.59 4.66 -9.69
N GLN A 92 6.89 4.46 -9.54
CA GLN A 92 7.53 4.31 -8.24
C GLN A 92 7.21 5.47 -7.28
N LYS A 93 7.34 6.69 -7.74
CA LYS A 93 7.09 7.87 -6.89
C LYS A 93 5.64 7.95 -6.44
N ALA A 94 4.70 7.67 -7.35
CA ALA A 94 3.28 7.67 -7.03
C ALA A 94 2.94 6.58 -6.01
N ILE A 95 3.57 5.41 -6.13
CA ILE A 95 3.38 4.31 -5.17
C ILE A 95 3.88 4.75 -3.79
N ILE A 96 5.04 5.38 -3.71
CA ILE A 96 5.59 5.85 -2.43
C ILE A 96 4.66 6.88 -1.79
N VAL A 97 4.13 7.82 -2.59
CA VAL A 97 3.14 8.79 -2.09
C VAL A 97 1.88 8.07 -1.59
N GLY A 98 1.43 7.05 -2.31
CA GLY A 98 0.28 6.24 -1.89
C GLY A 98 0.52 5.50 -0.59
N ILE A 99 1.72 4.94 -0.40
CA ILE A 99 2.11 4.29 0.85
C ILE A 99 2.03 5.27 2.02
N LYS A 100 2.58 6.47 1.84
CA LYS A 100 2.52 7.52 2.86
C LYS A 100 1.08 7.92 3.18
N GLY A 101 0.24 8.02 2.15
CA GLY A 101 -1.16 8.37 2.33
C GLY A 101 -1.95 7.31 3.08
N ALA A 102 -1.74 6.04 2.76
CA ALA A 102 -2.40 4.94 3.46
C ALA A 102 -1.94 4.87 4.92
N TYR A 103 -0.65 5.09 5.15
CA TYR A 103 -0.11 5.15 6.52
C TYR A 103 -0.73 6.30 7.32
N ALA A 104 -0.91 7.46 6.70
CA ALA A 104 -1.53 8.60 7.36
C ALA A 104 -2.96 8.26 7.81
N LYS A 105 -3.70 7.51 6.99
CA LYS A 105 -5.04 7.04 7.37
C LYS A 105 -5.00 6.07 8.54
N TYR A 106 -4.01 5.19 8.57
CA TYR A 106 -3.82 4.29 9.70
C TYR A 106 -3.56 5.07 10.99
N ILE A 107 -2.69 6.07 10.95
CA ILE A 107 -2.40 6.92 12.11
C ILE A 107 -3.64 7.67 12.56
N GLN A 108 -4.42 8.22 11.64
CA GLN A 108 -5.68 8.91 11.95
C GLN A 108 -6.67 7.96 12.64
N TRP A 109 -6.77 6.74 12.12
CA TRP A 109 -7.64 5.73 12.70
C TRP A 109 -7.22 5.39 14.13
N LYS A 110 -5.93 5.23 14.36
CA LYS A 110 -5.39 4.94 15.69
C LYS A 110 -5.73 6.05 16.68
N GLN A 111 -5.56 7.30 16.28
CA GLN A 111 -5.86 8.45 17.12
C GLN A 111 -7.34 8.53 17.46
N ALA A 112 -8.21 8.24 16.51
CA ALA A 112 -9.65 8.29 16.71
C ALA A 112 -10.16 7.13 17.58
N ASN A 113 -9.45 5.98 17.57
CA ASN A 113 -9.86 4.76 18.28
C ASN A 113 -9.03 4.48 19.53
N ARG A 114 -8.32 5.45 20.00
CA ARG A 114 -7.57 5.37 21.25
C ARG A 114 -8.55 5.34 22.40
N GLY A 115 -8.54 4.24 23.12
CA GLY A 115 -9.45 3.99 24.23
C GLY A 115 -9.26 4.87 25.41
#